data_ffb1d04202ad9df2542bf9c338b8a818
#
_entry.id   ffb1d04202ad9df2542bf9c338b8a818
#
_cell.length_a   1.000
_cell.length_b   1.000
_cell.length_c   1.000
_cell.angle_alpha   90.00
_cell.angle_beta   90.00
_cell.angle_gamma   90.00
#
_symmetry.space_group_name_H-M   'P 1'
#
loop_
_entity.id
_entity.type
_entity.pdbx_description
1 polymer ?
#
loop_
_entity_poly.entity_id
_entity_poly.type
_entity_poly.pdbx_seq_one_letter_code
_entity_poly.pdbx_strand_id
1 'polypeptide(L)'
;MSAAAVRPKEFHFPLSVEWAGDRRVTARVDGKPAIEITAPPVFRGTDPTAWSPEDFFVAAAASCFAVTFTGLAARAGLEYTRLAVDADGVCGKREDGRFGFTRLLLRMTVQTDPAAEERARELAEQAEATCLVSVSLDLPVETVIMVE
;
A
#
# COMPACT_ATOMS: atom_id res chain seq x y z
N MET A 1 39.94 4.79 -20.27
CA MET A 1 39.24 5.39 -19.11
C MET A 1 37.99 4.56 -18.84
N SER A 2 38.00 3.78 -17.76
CA SER A 2 36.84 3.00 -17.34
C SER A 2 35.81 3.96 -16.75
N ALA A 3 34.63 4.07 -17.39
CA ALA A 3 33.51 4.79 -16.79
C ALA A 3 33.15 4.04 -15.51
N ALA A 4 33.31 4.69 -14.35
CA ALA A 4 32.84 4.15 -13.09
C ALA A 4 31.33 3.91 -13.21
N ALA A 5 30.92 2.64 -13.15
CA ALA A 5 29.51 2.27 -13.16
C ALA A 5 28.86 2.96 -11.95
N VAL A 6 27.95 3.91 -12.21
CA VAL A 6 27.16 4.56 -11.17
C VAL A 6 26.31 3.45 -10.54
N ARG A 7 26.64 3.05 -9.30
CA ARG A 7 25.81 2.10 -8.56
C ARG A 7 24.43 2.72 -8.37
N PRO A 8 23.35 2.00 -8.69
CA PRO A 8 22.01 2.49 -8.41
C PRO A 8 21.88 2.81 -6.92
N LYS A 9 21.20 3.89 -6.60
CA LYS A 9 20.97 4.31 -5.23
C LYS A 9 20.02 3.31 -4.56
N GLU A 10 20.46 2.72 -3.45
CA GLU A 10 19.68 1.76 -2.68
C GLU A 10 19.18 2.39 -1.37
N PHE A 11 17.97 2.00 -0.95
CA PHE A 11 17.36 2.41 0.30
C PHE A 11 16.95 1.17 1.09
N HIS A 12 17.16 1.18 2.41
CA HIS A 12 16.89 0.04 3.29
C HIS A 12 15.77 0.40 4.28
N PHE A 13 14.88 -0.54 4.52
CA PHE A 13 13.76 -0.43 5.45
C PHE A 13 13.79 -1.59 6.45
N PRO A 14 14.71 -1.60 7.44
CA PRO A 14 14.87 -2.69 8.38
C PRO A 14 13.68 -2.77 9.34
N LEU A 15 13.27 -4.01 9.62
CA LEU A 15 12.19 -4.33 10.56
C LEU A 15 12.53 -5.65 11.23
N SER A 16 12.17 -5.82 12.49
CA SER A 16 12.23 -7.09 13.21
C SER A 16 10.86 -7.54 13.65
N VAL A 17 10.68 -8.86 13.72
CA VAL A 17 9.46 -9.49 14.24
C VAL A 17 9.85 -10.53 15.28
N GLU A 18 9.23 -10.47 16.45
CA GLU A 18 9.43 -11.43 17.54
C GLU A 18 8.11 -12.12 17.90
N TRP A 19 8.18 -13.39 18.21
CA TRP A 19 7.02 -14.14 18.71
C TRP A 19 6.60 -13.62 20.09
N ALA A 20 5.30 -13.42 20.27
CA ALA A 20 4.71 -12.86 21.49
C ALA A 20 3.67 -13.81 22.14
N GLY A 21 3.72 -15.08 21.81
CA GLY A 21 2.81 -16.13 22.30
C GLY A 21 1.71 -16.48 21.31
N ASP A 22 1.24 -17.71 21.35
CA ASP A 22 0.21 -18.24 20.45
C ASP A 22 0.51 -17.92 18.97
N ARG A 23 -0.39 -17.33 18.24
CA ARG A 23 -0.23 -16.86 16.84
C ARG A 23 0.00 -15.36 16.74
N ARG A 24 0.60 -14.79 17.77
CA ARG A 24 0.87 -13.36 17.90
C ARG A 24 2.36 -13.09 17.77
N VAL A 25 2.67 -12.01 17.07
CA VAL A 25 4.03 -11.49 16.94
C VAL A 25 4.01 -9.98 17.20
N THR A 26 5.18 -9.44 17.56
CA THR A 26 5.39 -8.01 17.70
C THR A 26 6.37 -7.54 16.64
N ALA A 27 5.95 -6.62 15.79
CA ALA A 27 6.79 -5.98 14.79
C ALA A 27 7.39 -4.68 15.35
N ARG A 28 8.66 -4.44 15.04
CA ARG A 28 9.41 -3.26 15.49
C ARG A 28 10.18 -2.64 14.35
N VAL A 29 10.05 -1.34 14.23
CA VAL A 29 10.91 -0.47 13.41
C VAL A 29 11.52 0.55 14.35
N ASP A 30 12.82 0.79 14.24
CA ASP A 30 13.51 1.75 15.11
C ASP A 30 12.86 3.15 15.03
N GLY A 31 12.65 3.77 16.19
CA GLY A 31 12.02 5.09 16.31
C GLY A 31 10.50 5.11 16.10
N LYS A 32 9.83 3.94 15.97
CA LYS A 32 8.38 3.84 15.80
C LYS A 32 7.73 3.00 16.89
N PRO A 33 6.44 3.23 17.20
CA PRO A 33 5.70 2.35 18.10
C PRO A 33 5.69 0.91 17.59
N ALA A 34 5.85 -0.06 18.50
CA ALA A 34 5.71 -1.48 18.18
C ALA A 34 4.25 -1.81 17.82
N ILE A 35 4.06 -2.76 16.93
CA ILE A 35 2.74 -3.20 16.47
C ILE A 35 2.57 -4.69 16.76
N GLU A 36 1.47 -5.04 17.41
CA GLU A 36 1.05 -6.43 17.54
C GLU A 36 0.31 -6.91 16.30
N ILE A 37 0.67 -8.09 15.83
CA ILE A 37 0.14 -8.70 14.61
C ILE A 37 -0.26 -10.13 14.94
N THR A 38 -1.43 -10.57 14.50
CA THR A 38 -1.92 -11.94 14.69
C THR A 38 -2.49 -12.50 13.39
N ALA A 39 -2.63 -13.83 13.33
CA ALA A 39 -3.37 -14.44 12.23
C ALA A 39 -4.82 -13.94 12.24
N PRO A 40 -5.44 -13.67 11.07
CA PRO A 40 -6.83 -13.26 11.01
C PRO A 40 -7.76 -14.43 11.41
N PRO A 41 -8.99 -14.13 11.88
CA PRO A 41 -9.93 -15.19 12.29
C PRO A 41 -10.19 -16.25 11.22
N VAL A 42 -10.21 -15.87 9.94
CA VAL A 42 -10.38 -16.78 8.80
C VAL A 42 -9.25 -17.81 8.71
N PHE A 43 -8.07 -17.49 9.23
CA PHE A 43 -6.92 -18.40 9.35
C PHE A 43 -6.67 -18.83 10.81
N ARG A 44 -7.74 -18.95 11.61
CA ARG A 44 -7.74 -19.43 13.00
C ARG A 44 -7.03 -18.51 14.00
N GLY A 45 -7.00 -17.20 13.70
CA GLY A 45 -6.62 -16.20 14.70
C GLY A 45 -7.69 -16.06 15.75
N THR A 46 -7.28 -15.75 16.99
CA THR A 46 -8.18 -15.66 18.16
C THR A 46 -8.56 -14.23 18.54
N ASP A 47 -7.91 -13.26 17.94
CA ASP A 47 -8.13 -11.83 18.22
C ASP A 47 -8.56 -11.06 16.95
N PRO A 48 -9.87 -10.83 16.76
CA PRO A 48 -10.36 -10.11 15.58
C PRO A 48 -10.06 -8.60 15.61
N THR A 49 -9.52 -8.06 16.71
CA THR A 49 -9.24 -6.63 16.87
C THR A 49 -7.80 -6.25 16.53
N ALA A 50 -6.91 -7.24 16.46
CA ALA A 50 -5.52 -7.01 16.09
C ALA A 50 -5.34 -7.05 14.56
N TRP A 51 -4.37 -6.29 14.08
CA TRP A 51 -3.98 -6.32 12.67
C TRP A 51 -3.41 -7.67 12.27
N SER A 52 -3.66 -8.08 11.03
CA SER A 52 -3.09 -9.30 10.44
C SER A 52 -2.01 -8.97 9.40
N PRO A 53 -1.16 -9.94 9.02
CA PRO A 53 -0.23 -9.77 7.90
C PRO A 53 -0.95 -9.40 6.59
N GLU A 54 -2.13 -9.94 6.39
CA GLU A 54 -2.98 -9.65 5.22
C GLU A 54 -3.44 -8.20 5.22
N ASP A 55 -3.83 -7.66 6.37
CA ASP A 55 -4.17 -6.23 6.51
C ASP A 55 -2.98 -5.34 6.16
N PHE A 56 -1.78 -5.69 6.63
CA PHE A 56 -0.57 -4.94 6.30
C PHE A 56 -0.22 -5.00 4.82
N PHE A 57 -0.41 -6.13 4.17
CA PHE A 57 -0.19 -6.26 2.73
C PHE A 57 -1.11 -5.32 1.93
N VAL A 58 -2.39 -5.31 2.25
CA VAL A 58 -3.39 -4.43 1.63
C VAL A 58 -3.14 -2.96 1.99
N ALA A 59 -2.86 -2.69 3.27
CA ALA A 59 -2.57 -1.34 3.75
C ALA A 59 -1.30 -0.75 3.11
N ALA A 60 -0.29 -1.56 2.85
CA ALA A 60 0.93 -1.10 2.17
C ALA A 60 0.62 -0.56 0.76
N ALA A 61 -0.18 -1.28 -0.02
CA ALA A 61 -0.58 -0.82 -1.35
C ALA A 61 -1.47 0.42 -1.29
N ALA A 62 -2.50 0.42 -0.45
CA ALA A 62 -3.43 1.53 -0.31
C ALA A 62 -2.76 2.81 0.20
N SER A 63 -1.93 2.70 1.25
CA SER A 63 -1.22 3.83 1.83
C SER A 63 -0.15 4.39 0.88
N CYS A 64 0.58 3.51 0.17
CA CYS A 64 1.56 3.95 -0.82
C CYS A 64 0.89 4.74 -1.95
N PHE A 65 -0.24 4.27 -2.46
CA PHE A 65 -1.01 4.98 -3.48
C PHE A 65 -1.45 6.38 -2.99
N ALA A 66 -2.02 6.46 -1.78
CA ALA A 66 -2.43 7.73 -1.17
C ALA A 66 -1.25 8.67 -0.95
N VAL A 67 -0.16 8.20 -0.33
CA VAL A 67 1.03 9.03 -0.04
C VAL A 67 1.71 9.50 -1.32
N THR A 68 1.77 8.67 -2.36
CA THR A 68 2.31 9.06 -3.67
C THR A 68 1.48 10.19 -4.27
N PHE A 69 0.14 10.08 -4.22
CA PHE A 69 -0.75 11.15 -4.67
C PHE A 69 -0.51 12.45 -3.90
N THR A 70 -0.42 12.40 -2.55
CA THR A 70 -0.18 13.62 -1.76
C THR A 70 1.11 14.33 -2.14
N GLY A 71 2.18 13.56 -2.41
CA GLY A 71 3.45 14.11 -2.87
C GLY A 71 3.37 14.76 -4.25
N LEU A 72 2.64 14.15 -5.19
CA LEU A 72 2.41 14.71 -6.52
C LEU A 72 1.52 15.96 -6.47
N ALA A 73 0.44 15.92 -5.68
CA ALA A 73 -0.47 17.03 -5.47
C ALA A 73 0.25 18.26 -4.89
N ALA A 74 1.07 18.05 -3.86
CA ALA A 74 1.86 19.12 -3.24
C ALA A 74 2.82 19.79 -4.25
N ARG A 75 3.52 19.00 -5.06
CA ARG A 75 4.41 19.53 -6.12
C ARG A 75 3.66 20.27 -7.21
N ALA A 76 2.45 19.85 -7.52
CA ALA A 76 1.61 20.47 -8.55
C ALA A 76 0.80 21.68 -8.03
N GLY A 77 0.83 21.94 -6.72
CA GLY A 77 -0.01 22.98 -6.12
C GLY A 77 -1.50 22.67 -6.15
N LEU A 78 -1.88 21.36 -6.24
CA LEU A 78 -3.27 20.95 -6.20
C LEU A 78 -3.79 21.00 -4.76
N GLU A 79 -4.87 21.72 -4.54
CA GLU A 79 -5.62 21.72 -3.29
C GLU A 79 -6.77 20.71 -3.36
N TYR A 80 -7.00 19.98 -2.27
CA TYR A 80 -8.11 19.04 -2.12
C TYR A 80 -8.57 19.03 -0.67
N THR A 81 -9.85 18.75 -0.46
CA THR A 81 -10.47 18.76 0.87
C THR A 81 -10.60 17.37 1.48
N ARG A 82 -10.54 16.33 0.62
CA ARG A 82 -10.60 14.94 1.06
C ARG A 82 -9.79 14.05 0.12
N LEU A 83 -9.09 13.09 0.72
CA LEU A 83 -8.46 11.96 0.05
C LEU A 83 -8.79 10.71 0.84
N ALA A 84 -9.29 9.69 0.16
CA ALA A 84 -9.51 8.37 0.74
C ALA A 84 -9.11 7.28 -0.25
N VAL A 85 -8.62 6.16 0.26
CA VAL A 85 -8.38 4.95 -0.52
C VAL A 85 -9.03 3.79 0.21
N ASP A 86 -10.07 3.22 -0.38
CA ASP A 86 -10.64 1.95 0.04
C ASP A 86 -9.93 0.83 -0.72
N ALA A 87 -9.62 -0.26 -0.02
CA ALA A 87 -8.88 -1.36 -0.61
C ALA A 87 -9.43 -2.72 -0.19
N ASP A 88 -9.32 -3.69 -1.08
CA ASP A 88 -9.66 -5.09 -0.84
C ASP A 88 -8.60 -6.00 -1.44
N GLY A 89 -8.08 -6.92 -0.64
CA GLY A 89 -7.15 -7.96 -1.07
C GLY A 89 -7.86 -9.30 -1.16
N VAL A 90 -7.85 -9.90 -2.34
CA VAL A 90 -8.52 -11.17 -2.59
C VAL A 90 -7.53 -12.32 -2.56
N CYS A 91 -7.74 -13.26 -1.63
CA CYS A 91 -6.97 -14.49 -1.51
C CYS A 91 -7.69 -15.66 -2.16
N GLY A 92 -6.92 -16.53 -2.80
CA GLY A 92 -7.44 -17.71 -3.47
C GLY A 92 -6.32 -18.58 -4.04
N LYS A 93 -6.69 -19.58 -4.83
CA LYS A 93 -5.72 -20.41 -5.53
C LYS A 93 -5.13 -19.63 -6.70
N ARG A 94 -3.81 -19.45 -6.70
CA ARG A 94 -3.04 -18.82 -7.77
C ARG A 94 -2.83 -19.77 -8.94
N GLU A 95 -2.40 -19.24 -10.08
CA GLU A 95 -2.11 -20.04 -11.29
C GLU A 95 -1.03 -21.09 -11.06
N ASP A 96 -0.06 -20.82 -10.17
CA ASP A 96 0.99 -21.75 -9.76
C ASP A 96 0.53 -22.84 -8.79
N GLY A 97 -0.78 -22.86 -8.44
CA GLY A 97 -1.41 -23.82 -7.54
C GLY A 97 -1.28 -23.51 -6.05
N ARG A 98 -0.51 -22.49 -5.66
CA ARG A 98 -0.37 -22.05 -4.27
C ARG A 98 -1.56 -21.17 -3.86
N PHE A 99 -1.90 -21.16 -2.59
CA PHE A 99 -2.86 -20.23 -2.01
C PHE A 99 -2.16 -18.91 -1.67
N GLY A 100 -2.76 -17.79 -2.03
CA GLY A 100 -2.21 -16.47 -1.76
C GLY A 100 -3.08 -15.37 -2.35
N PHE A 101 -2.60 -14.13 -2.33
CA PHE A 101 -3.30 -13.05 -2.98
C PHE A 101 -3.35 -13.25 -4.49
N THR A 102 -4.54 -13.11 -5.07
CA THR A 102 -4.79 -13.21 -6.51
C THR A 102 -4.99 -11.87 -7.17
N ARG A 103 -5.44 -10.87 -6.45
CA ARG A 103 -5.58 -9.47 -6.90
C ARG A 103 -5.73 -8.52 -5.72
N LEU A 104 -5.47 -7.23 -5.98
CA LEU A 104 -5.82 -6.11 -5.14
C LEU A 104 -6.81 -5.19 -5.87
N LEU A 105 -7.76 -4.65 -5.13
CA LEU A 105 -8.72 -3.65 -5.58
C LEU A 105 -8.45 -2.38 -4.79
N LEU A 106 -8.15 -1.28 -5.48
CA LEU A 106 -7.90 0.03 -4.88
C LEU A 106 -8.89 1.05 -5.43
N ARG A 107 -9.59 1.76 -4.56
CA ARG A 107 -10.50 2.84 -4.94
C ARG A 107 -10.07 4.12 -4.27
N MET A 108 -9.55 5.07 -5.05
CA MET A 108 -9.20 6.40 -4.57
C MET A 108 -10.36 7.37 -4.81
N THR A 109 -10.70 8.14 -3.79
CA THR A 109 -11.64 9.26 -3.88
C THR A 109 -10.92 10.54 -3.50
N VAL A 110 -11.00 11.54 -4.39
CA VAL A 110 -10.42 12.88 -4.18
C VAL A 110 -11.54 13.90 -4.31
N GLN A 111 -11.70 14.76 -3.29
CA GLN A 111 -12.60 15.92 -3.36
C GLN A 111 -11.78 17.20 -3.57
N THR A 112 -12.09 17.93 -4.64
CA THR A 112 -11.38 19.14 -5.01
C THR A 112 -12.34 20.15 -5.64
N ASP A 113 -11.85 21.33 -5.97
CA ASP A 113 -12.61 22.31 -6.77
C ASP A 113 -12.95 21.73 -8.15
N PRO A 114 -14.18 21.93 -8.68
CA PRO A 114 -14.56 21.43 -10.01
C PRO A 114 -13.59 21.85 -11.12
N ALA A 115 -12.97 23.03 -11.02
CA ALA A 115 -11.99 23.48 -12.00
C ALA A 115 -10.67 22.68 -11.95
N ALA A 116 -10.41 21.94 -10.86
CA ALA A 116 -9.20 21.17 -10.64
C ALA A 116 -9.39 19.65 -10.82
N GLU A 117 -10.61 19.17 -11.08
CA GLU A 117 -10.93 17.74 -11.16
C GLU A 117 -10.07 17.00 -12.19
N GLU A 118 -9.90 17.56 -13.38
CA GLU A 118 -9.09 16.93 -14.43
C GLU A 118 -7.64 16.77 -13.98
N ARG A 119 -7.10 17.82 -13.36
CA ARG A 119 -5.74 17.78 -12.82
C ARG A 119 -5.58 16.77 -11.69
N ALA A 120 -6.58 16.69 -10.81
CA ALA A 120 -6.59 15.68 -9.74
C ALA A 120 -6.60 14.25 -10.30
N ARG A 121 -7.37 14.01 -11.36
CA ARG A 121 -7.43 12.72 -12.05
C ARG A 121 -6.08 12.34 -12.67
N GLU A 122 -5.46 13.24 -13.40
CA GLU A 122 -4.13 13.02 -13.98
C GLU A 122 -3.08 12.66 -12.91
N LEU A 123 -3.10 13.37 -11.77
CA LEU A 123 -2.17 13.11 -10.68
C LEU A 123 -2.45 11.78 -9.98
N ALA A 124 -3.72 11.39 -9.86
CA ALA A 124 -4.09 10.07 -9.32
C ALA A 124 -3.63 8.93 -10.24
N GLU A 125 -3.80 9.07 -11.55
CA GLU A 125 -3.29 8.12 -12.55
C GLU A 125 -1.77 8.01 -12.52
N GLN A 126 -1.08 9.14 -12.38
CA GLN A 126 0.37 9.16 -12.20
C GLN A 126 0.80 8.51 -10.88
N ALA A 127 0.05 8.72 -9.80
CA ALA A 127 0.31 8.08 -8.51
C ALA A 127 0.17 6.55 -8.60
N GLU A 128 -0.84 6.05 -9.30
CA GLU A 128 -1.00 4.62 -9.56
C GLU A 128 0.20 4.06 -10.33
N ALA A 129 0.58 4.71 -11.41
CA ALA A 129 1.67 4.26 -12.29
C ALA A 129 3.04 4.26 -11.60
N THR A 130 3.23 5.07 -10.56
CA THR A 130 4.50 5.25 -9.86
C THR A 130 4.48 4.78 -8.41
N CYS A 131 3.37 4.19 -7.94
CA CYS A 131 3.27 3.62 -6.60
C CYS A 131 4.30 2.50 -6.41
N LEU A 132 5.28 2.74 -5.54
CA LEU A 132 6.41 1.83 -5.32
C LEU A 132 5.96 0.43 -4.91
N VAL A 133 4.96 0.31 -4.05
CA VAL A 133 4.43 -0.99 -3.62
C VAL A 133 3.75 -1.70 -4.78
N SER A 134 2.85 -1.04 -5.50
CA SER A 134 2.11 -1.65 -6.61
C SER A 134 3.02 -2.13 -7.75
N VAL A 135 4.03 -1.34 -8.13
CA VAL A 135 5.00 -1.74 -9.18
C VAL A 135 5.90 -2.91 -8.75
N SER A 136 5.98 -3.19 -7.45
CA SER A 136 6.77 -4.30 -6.88
C SER A 136 5.98 -5.59 -6.74
N LEU A 137 4.67 -5.59 -7.00
CA LEU A 137 3.79 -6.74 -6.83
C LEU A 137 3.65 -7.52 -8.14
N ASP A 138 3.74 -8.85 -8.04
CA ASP A 138 3.49 -9.78 -9.14
C ASP A 138 2.05 -10.34 -9.05
N LEU A 139 1.09 -9.43 -9.10
CA LEU A 139 -0.35 -9.75 -9.15
C LEU A 139 -1.13 -8.55 -9.72
N PRO A 140 -2.32 -8.76 -10.28
CA PRO A 140 -3.18 -7.68 -10.77
C PRO A 140 -3.57 -6.72 -9.65
N VAL A 141 -3.36 -5.42 -9.90
CA VAL A 141 -3.87 -4.32 -9.06
C VAL A 141 -4.90 -3.56 -9.88
N GLU A 142 -6.17 -3.71 -9.51
CA GLU A 142 -7.30 -3.04 -10.16
C GLU A 142 -7.58 -1.73 -9.43
N THR A 143 -7.56 -0.61 -10.16
CA THR A 143 -7.70 0.73 -9.59
C THR A 143 -8.90 1.46 -10.15
N VAL A 144 -9.66 2.09 -9.27
CA VAL A 144 -10.77 3.01 -9.61
C VAL A 144 -10.46 4.38 -9.00
N ILE A 145 -10.50 5.42 -9.83
CA ILE A 145 -10.26 6.80 -9.41
C ILE A 145 -11.55 7.58 -9.56
N MET A 146 -12.05 8.12 -8.46
CA MET A 146 -13.20 9.02 -8.39
C MET A 146 -12.73 10.39 -7.96
N VAL A 147 -13.09 11.40 -8.74
CA VAL A 147 -12.83 12.81 -8.42
C VAL A 147 -14.17 13.52 -8.36
N GLU A 148 -14.43 14.25 -7.27
CA GLU A 148 -15.70 14.93 -6.98
C GLU A 148 -15.47 16.27 -6.23
#